data_713c5af42de6fbf0d02fca257d01146c
#
_entry.id   713c5af42de6fbf0d02fca257d01146c
#
_cell.length_a   1.000
_cell.length_b   1.000
_cell.length_c   1.000
_cell.angle_alpha   90.00
_cell.angle_beta   90.00
_cell.angle_gamma   90.00
#
_symmetry.space_group_name_H-M   'P 1'
#
loop_
_entity.id
_entity.type
_entity.pdbx_description
1 polymer ?
#
loop_
_entity_poly.entity_id
_entity_poly.type
_entity_poly.pdbx_seq_one_letter_code
_entity_poly.pdbx_strand_id
1 'polypeptide(L)'
;MNIAAELTLKSLRSHYRAAGPYYRDALVTACRKAPPPFGTKNYEKIYRDVARDPNWMTLSLVQNAQGEGEGSAHLWDLAASTPDPHVAAQVKAHAIDESRHSKAYVAMLDLTFADVVDNECRAQLVSLSPGYTQRSPLEAHAGSPYASAVTLDDLIQMNIAEIRTLVHHIIQRPMLLAYSAPERRRRLALLHDRLQVDEARHIGYTAALIEEFAQRGKADAVKRLMQERMSDFNAITNEDLGRGAFEPL
;
A
#
# COMPACT_ATOMS: atom_id res chain seq x y z
N MET A 1 -8.85 1.49 -21.01
CA MET A 1 -8.90 1.67 -19.55
C MET A 1 -7.46 1.93 -19.09
N ASN A 2 -7.23 2.73 -18.05
CA ASN A 2 -5.90 2.94 -17.49
C ASN A 2 -5.38 1.64 -16.86
N ILE A 3 -4.06 1.37 -16.96
CA ILE A 3 -3.46 0.12 -16.48
C ILE A 3 -3.67 -0.06 -14.97
N ALA A 4 -3.56 1.00 -14.16
CA ALA A 4 -3.79 0.91 -12.71
C ALA A 4 -5.23 0.47 -12.39
N ALA A 5 -6.24 1.08 -13.02
CA ALA A 5 -7.64 0.67 -12.84
C ALA A 5 -7.90 -0.77 -13.31
N GLU A 6 -7.25 -1.19 -14.41
CA GLU A 6 -7.38 -2.54 -14.95
C GLU A 6 -6.79 -3.60 -14.01
N LEU A 7 -5.56 -3.36 -13.52
CA LEU A 7 -4.88 -4.23 -12.55
C LEU A 7 -5.68 -4.34 -11.24
N THR A 8 -6.15 -3.20 -10.72
CA THR A 8 -6.99 -3.14 -9.53
C THR A 8 -8.24 -3.99 -9.66
N LEU A 9 -9.02 -3.76 -10.73
CA LEU A 9 -10.28 -4.47 -10.95
C LEU A 9 -10.06 -5.97 -11.23
N LYS A 10 -8.92 -6.33 -11.85
CA LYS A 10 -8.52 -7.72 -12.05
C LYS A 10 -8.15 -8.37 -10.72
N SER A 11 -7.33 -7.70 -9.91
CA SER A 11 -6.89 -8.19 -8.59
C SER A 11 -8.08 -8.42 -7.66
N LEU A 12 -9.03 -7.48 -7.60
CA LEU A 12 -10.26 -7.63 -6.82
C LEU A 12 -11.05 -8.88 -7.21
N ARG A 13 -11.23 -9.11 -8.51
CA ARG A 13 -11.94 -10.33 -8.99
C ARG A 13 -11.22 -11.62 -8.64
N SER A 14 -9.89 -11.59 -8.60
CA SER A 14 -9.08 -12.79 -8.36
C SER A 14 -8.92 -13.13 -6.88
N HIS A 15 -8.85 -12.12 -6.00
CA HIS A 15 -8.42 -12.29 -4.62
C HIS A 15 -9.41 -11.82 -3.56
N TYR A 16 -10.49 -11.14 -3.96
CA TYR A 16 -11.50 -10.63 -3.04
C TYR A 16 -12.91 -10.85 -3.57
N ARG A 17 -13.49 -9.83 -4.20
CA ARG A 17 -14.79 -9.86 -4.90
C ARG A 17 -14.85 -8.81 -5.99
N ALA A 18 -15.79 -8.93 -6.92
CA ALA A 18 -16.01 -7.90 -7.92
C ALA A 18 -16.35 -6.55 -7.27
N ALA A 19 -15.75 -5.48 -7.81
CA ALA A 19 -16.02 -4.12 -7.37
C ALA A 19 -17.48 -3.72 -7.64
N GLY A 20 -18.08 -2.97 -6.72
CA GLY A 20 -19.41 -2.38 -6.90
C GLY A 20 -19.43 -1.36 -8.04
N PRO A 21 -20.61 -1.07 -8.62
CA PRO A 21 -20.74 -0.24 -9.81
C PRO A 21 -20.32 1.22 -9.57
N TYR A 22 -20.65 1.81 -8.43
CA TYR A 22 -20.30 3.21 -8.13
C TYR A 22 -18.82 3.38 -7.91
N TYR A 23 -18.20 2.50 -7.11
CA TYR A 23 -16.75 2.49 -6.90
C TYR A 23 -16.00 2.30 -8.22
N ARG A 24 -16.42 1.31 -9.04
CA ARG A 24 -15.80 1.06 -10.34
C ARG A 24 -15.86 2.28 -11.25
N ASP A 25 -17.02 2.93 -11.34
CA ASP A 25 -17.20 4.13 -12.16
C ASP A 25 -16.34 5.30 -11.66
N ALA A 26 -16.28 5.51 -10.33
CA ALA A 26 -15.44 6.53 -9.71
C ALA A 26 -13.96 6.29 -9.99
N LEU A 27 -13.44 5.07 -9.75
CA LEU A 27 -12.04 4.71 -10.01
C LEU A 27 -11.66 4.88 -11.48
N VAL A 28 -12.46 4.32 -12.41
CA VAL A 28 -12.18 4.41 -13.86
C VAL A 28 -12.21 5.86 -14.33
N THR A 29 -13.15 6.65 -13.81
CA THR A 29 -13.27 8.08 -14.15
C THR A 29 -12.09 8.88 -13.60
N ALA A 30 -11.69 8.66 -12.35
CA ALA A 30 -10.52 9.31 -11.74
C ALA A 30 -9.24 8.98 -12.51
N CYS A 31 -8.96 7.71 -12.76
CA CYS A 31 -7.79 7.28 -13.53
C CYS A 31 -7.77 7.79 -14.99
N ARG A 32 -8.93 8.09 -15.58
CA ARG A 32 -9.02 8.68 -16.91
C ARG A 32 -8.74 10.18 -16.90
N LYS A 33 -9.24 10.90 -15.88
CA LYS A 33 -9.10 12.37 -15.76
C LYS A 33 -7.74 12.77 -15.18
N ALA A 34 -7.23 12.01 -14.23
CA ALA A 34 -5.94 12.16 -13.59
C ALA A 34 -5.16 10.81 -13.70
N PRO A 35 -4.58 10.50 -14.87
CA PRO A 35 -3.89 9.23 -15.07
C PRO A 35 -2.71 9.06 -14.10
N PRO A 36 -2.73 8.02 -13.24
CA PRO A 36 -1.63 7.83 -12.28
C PRO A 36 -0.32 7.47 -12.99
N PRO A 37 0.80 8.14 -12.63
CA PRO A 37 2.12 7.88 -13.21
C PRO A 37 2.52 6.42 -13.07
N PHE A 38 2.30 5.81 -11.88
CA PHE A 38 2.62 4.42 -11.58
C PHE A 38 1.86 3.39 -12.44
N GLY A 39 0.81 3.80 -13.16
CA GLY A 39 0.11 2.99 -14.15
C GLY A 39 0.63 3.15 -15.58
N THR A 40 1.83 3.70 -15.80
CA THR A 40 2.40 3.94 -17.13
C THR A 40 3.63 3.10 -17.41
N LYS A 41 3.86 2.76 -18.69
CA LYS A 41 5.08 2.06 -19.11
C LYS A 41 6.35 2.90 -18.86
N ASN A 42 6.22 4.22 -18.89
CA ASN A 42 7.36 5.10 -18.62
C ASN A 42 7.80 4.99 -17.15
N TYR A 43 6.86 5.01 -16.23
CA TYR A 43 7.13 4.80 -14.80
C TYR A 43 7.78 3.43 -14.56
N GLU A 44 7.21 2.36 -15.13
CA GLU A 44 7.78 1.02 -15.03
C GLU A 44 9.22 0.97 -15.54
N LYS A 45 9.51 1.66 -16.67
CA LYS A 45 10.87 1.74 -17.22
C LYS A 45 11.82 2.47 -16.28
N ILE A 46 11.43 3.66 -15.79
CA ILE A 46 12.24 4.45 -14.84
C ILE A 46 12.53 3.61 -13.59
N TYR A 47 11.49 3.01 -12.99
CA TYR A 47 11.64 2.15 -11.82
C TYR A 47 12.64 1.02 -12.06
N ARG A 48 12.54 0.31 -13.19
CA ARG A 48 13.46 -0.78 -13.54
C ARG A 48 14.90 -0.29 -13.77
N ASP A 49 15.06 0.90 -14.31
CA ASP A 49 16.39 1.46 -14.56
C ASP A 49 17.10 1.81 -13.24
N VAL A 50 16.42 2.46 -12.29
CA VAL A 50 16.98 2.76 -10.95
C VAL A 50 17.13 1.52 -10.08
N ALA A 51 16.20 0.57 -10.18
CA ALA A 51 16.24 -0.71 -9.46
C ALA A 51 17.40 -1.64 -9.88
N ARG A 52 18.21 -1.26 -10.88
CA ARG A 52 19.50 -1.92 -11.21
C ARG A 52 20.60 -1.59 -10.21
N ASP A 53 20.45 -0.51 -9.45
CA ASP A 53 21.34 -0.20 -8.35
C ASP A 53 20.92 -0.98 -7.09
N PRO A 54 21.78 -1.89 -6.57
CA PRO A 54 21.47 -2.65 -5.38
C PRO A 54 21.33 -1.77 -4.12
N ASN A 55 22.04 -0.64 -4.06
CA ASN A 55 21.95 0.29 -2.93
C ASN A 55 20.57 0.96 -2.92
N TRP A 56 20.11 1.42 -4.07
CA TRP A 56 18.77 1.99 -4.21
C TRP A 56 17.69 0.97 -3.85
N MET A 57 17.83 -0.27 -4.30
CA MET A 57 16.86 -1.33 -4.01
C MET A 57 16.85 -1.69 -2.51
N THR A 58 18.02 -1.73 -1.87
CA THR A 58 18.14 -1.92 -0.42
C THR A 58 17.43 -0.81 0.34
N LEU A 59 17.71 0.45 -0.01
CA LEU A 59 17.08 1.62 0.62
C LEU A 59 15.56 1.60 0.42
N SER A 60 15.08 1.24 -0.77
CA SER A 60 13.65 1.11 -1.07
C SER A 60 12.96 0.10 -0.15
N LEU A 61 13.59 -1.06 0.15
CA LEU A 61 13.05 -2.04 1.09
C LEU A 61 13.00 -1.51 2.52
N VAL A 62 14.02 -0.76 2.95
CA VAL A 62 14.07 -0.11 4.27
C VAL A 62 12.97 0.94 4.40
N GLN A 63 12.82 1.81 3.40
CA GLN A 63 11.78 2.85 3.40
C GLN A 63 10.37 2.24 3.39
N ASN A 64 10.16 1.15 2.64
CA ASN A 64 8.89 0.43 2.67
C ASN A 64 8.63 -0.18 4.05
N ALA A 65 9.63 -0.82 4.70
CA ALA A 65 9.47 -1.35 6.05
C ALA A 65 9.06 -0.27 7.05
N GLN A 66 9.65 0.92 6.94
CA GLN A 66 9.30 2.08 7.76
C GLN A 66 7.89 2.58 7.46
N GLY A 67 7.56 2.81 6.20
CA GLY A 67 6.24 3.29 5.79
C GLY A 67 5.09 2.38 6.25
N GLU A 68 5.26 1.05 6.13
CA GLU A 68 4.28 0.08 6.62
C GLU A 68 4.14 0.13 8.17
N GLY A 69 5.26 0.28 8.89
CA GLY A 69 5.22 0.41 10.34
C GLY A 69 4.49 1.66 10.81
N GLU A 70 4.76 2.81 10.19
CA GLU A 70 4.09 4.10 10.44
C GLU A 70 2.61 4.03 10.02
N GLY A 71 2.31 3.48 8.84
CA GLY A 71 0.96 3.26 8.34
C GLY A 71 0.14 2.38 9.27
N SER A 72 0.75 1.32 9.81
CA SER A 72 0.13 0.44 10.80
C SER A 72 -0.31 1.20 12.06
N ALA A 73 0.57 2.04 12.63
CA ALA A 73 0.24 2.85 13.82
C ALA A 73 -0.89 3.84 13.53
N HIS A 74 -0.87 4.47 12.38
CA HIS A 74 -1.89 5.39 11.87
C HIS A 74 -3.28 4.74 11.78
N LEU A 75 -3.34 3.60 11.09
CA LEU A 75 -4.57 2.82 10.93
C LEU A 75 -5.09 2.30 12.28
N TRP A 76 -4.19 1.98 13.20
CA TRP A 76 -4.56 1.56 14.55
C TRP A 76 -5.30 2.67 15.30
N ASP A 77 -4.79 3.90 15.22
CA ASP A 77 -5.41 5.07 15.87
C ASP A 77 -6.77 5.41 15.25
N LEU A 78 -6.89 5.36 13.91
CA LEU A 78 -8.15 5.50 13.20
C LEU A 78 -9.17 4.45 13.65
N ALA A 79 -8.75 3.17 13.71
CA ALA A 79 -9.61 2.08 14.13
C ALA A 79 -10.09 2.24 15.57
N ALA A 80 -9.18 2.61 16.48
CA ALA A 80 -9.50 2.82 17.90
C ALA A 80 -10.49 3.97 18.12
N SER A 81 -10.50 4.96 17.23
CA SER A 81 -11.32 6.17 17.34
C SER A 81 -12.62 6.09 16.51
N THR A 82 -12.83 5.00 15.78
CA THR A 82 -14.00 4.82 14.89
C THR A 82 -15.17 4.20 15.63
N PRO A 83 -16.33 4.89 15.77
CA PRO A 83 -17.49 4.39 16.52
C PRO A 83 -18.20 3.21 15.85
N ASP A 84 -18.18 3.13 14.50
CA ASP A 84 -18.78 2.02 13.77
C ASP A 84 -17.94 0.76 13.94
N PRO A 85 -18.44 -0.29 14.64
CA PRO A 85 -17.65 -1.48 14.94
C PRO A 85 -17.28 -2.29 13.70
N HIS A 86 -18.07 -2.22 12.63
CA HIS A 86 -17.76 -2.90 11.37
C HIS A 86 -16.58 -2.22 10.67
N VAL A 87 -16.62 -0.90 10.55
CA VAL A 87 -15.51 -0.11 9.96
C VAL A 87 -14.24 -0.25 10.81
N ALA A 88 -14.37 -0.07 12.14
CA ALA A 88 -13.24 -0.22 13.07
C ALA A 88 -12.58 -1.59 12.97
N ALA A 89 -13.34 -2.68 12.85
CA ALA A 89 -12.80 -4.03 12.71
C ALA A 89 -12.02 -4.22 11.39
N GLN A 90 -12.50 -3.64 10.28
CA GLN A 90 -11.80 -3.71 8.99
C GLN A 90 -10.48 -2.94 9.04
N VAL A 91 -10.48 -1.71 9.56
CA VAL A 91 -9.28 -0.89 9.66
C VAL A 91 -8.28 -1.47 10.67
N LYS A 92 -8.76 -2.05 11.79
CA LYS A 92 -7.90 -2.81 12.71
C LYS A 92 -7.20 -3.98 12.04
N ALA A 93 -7.94 -4.75 11.23
CA ALA A 93 -7.36 -5.88 10.50
C ALA A 93 -6.28 -5.41 9.51
N HIS A 94 -6.52 -4.29 8.83
CA HIS A 94 -5.56 -3.65 7.95
C HIS A 94 -4.31 -3.22 8.73
N ALA A 95 -4.44 -2.51 9.84
CA ALA A 95 -3.31 -2.12 10.70
C ALA A 95 -2.44 -3.32 11.14
N ILE A 96 -3.05 -4.46 11.46
CA ILE A 96 -2.33 -5.70 11.80
C ILE A 96 -1.54 -6.23 10.59
N ASP A 97 -2.11 -6.15 9.40
CA ASP A 97 -1.44 -6.58 8.18
C ASP A 97 -0.24 -5.68 7.86
N GLU A 98 -0.39 -4.34 7.94
CA GLU A 98 0.71 -3.38 7.75
C GLU A 98 1.85 -3.60 8.76
N SER A 99 1.51 -3.89 10.03
CA SER A 99 2.50 -4.28 11.03
C SER A 99 3.29 -5.54 10.63
N ARG A 100 2.65 -6.45 9.92
CA ARG A 100 3.26 -7.67 9.38
C ARG A 100 4.03 -7.40 8.09
N HIS A 101 3.55 -6.48 7.24
CA HIS A 101 4.20 -6.05 6.01
C HIS A 101 5.54 -5.38 6.30
N SER A 102 5.63 -4.53 7.32
CA SER A 102 6.89 -3.95 7.78
C SER A 102 7.95 -5.04 8.03
N LYS A 103 7.61 -6.10 8.78
CA LYS A 103 8.51 -7.25 8.99
C LYS A 103 8.79 -8.06 7.72
N ALA A 104 7.82 -8.11 6.80
CA ALA A 104 7.99 -8.80 5.53
C ALA A 104 9.03 -8.12 4.65
N TYR A 105 9.07 -6.78 4.61
CA TYR A 105 10.10 -6.04 3.90
C TYR A 105 11.49 -6.25 4.49
N VAL A 106 11.64 -6.33 5.81
CA VAL A 106 12.91 -6.71 6.45
C VAL A 106 13.32 -8.14 6.06
N ALA A 107 12.37 -9.08 6.03
CA ALA A 107 12.64 -10.44 5.58
C ALA A 107 13.00 -10.49 4.07
N MET A 108 12.43 -9.64 3.23
CA MET A 108 12.82 -9.51 1.82
C MET A 108 14.24 -8.97 1.68
N LEU A 109 14.63 -8.00 2.52
CA LEU A 109 15.99 -7.49 2.59
C LEU A 109 16.98 -8.63 2.89
N ASP A 110 16.70 -9.46 3.90
CA ASP A 110 17.54 -10.63 4.26
C ASP A 110 17.61 -11.68 3.15
N LEU A 111 16.54 -11.88 2.39
CA LEU A 111 16.50 -12.85 1.30
C LEU A 111 17.22 -12.37 0.03
N THR A 112 17.37 -11.06 -0.11
CA THR A 112 17.91 -10.44 -1.33
C THR A 112 19.34 -9.92 -1.10
N PHE A 113 19.58 -9.24 0.03
CA PHE A 113 20.80 -8.52 0.37
C PHE A 113 21.31 -8.88 1.77
N ALA A 114 21.51 -10.17 2.05
CA ALA A 114 21.77 -10.69 3.38
C ALA A 114 22.97 -10.07 4.13
N ASP A 115 23.99 -9.63 3.38
CA ASP A 115 25.25 -9.15 3.94
C ASP A 115 25.35 -7.61 3.98
N VAL A 116 24.27 -6.91 3.58
CA VAL A 116 24.27 -5.43 3.49
C VAL A 116 23.92 -4.79 4.84
N VAL A 117 23.21 -5.50 5.72
CA VAL A 117 22.75 -4.99 7.01
C VAL A 117 23.30 -5.83 8.14
N ASP A 118 23.97 -5.20 9.09
CA ASP A 118 24.44 -5.87 10.31
C ASP A 118 23.28 -6.21 11.27
N ASN A 119 23.59 -6.93 12.33
CA ASN A 119 22.59 -7.39 13.29
C ASN A 119 21.94 -6.25 14.08
N GLU A 120 22.66 -5.17 14.35
CA GLU A 120 22.14 -4.02 15.09
C GLU A 120 21.14 -3.24 14.23
N CYS A 121 21.51 -2.92 13.00
CA CYS A 121 20.62 -2.28 12.04
C CYS A 121 19.37 -3.15 11.78
N ARG A 122 19.55 -4.47 11.61
CA ARG A 122 18.41 -5.40 11.46
C ARG A 122 17.47 -5.36 12.66
N ALA A 123 17.98 -5.32 13.89
CA ALA A 123 17.15 -5.21 15.08
C ALA A 123 16.35 -3.90 15.09
N GLN A 124 16.97 -2.80 14.70
CA GLN A 124 16.30 -1.49 14.55
C GLN A 124 15.19 -1.56 13.49
N LEU A 125 15.45 -2.16 12.32
CA LEU A 125 14.45 -2.32 11.27
C LEU A 125 13.25 -3.17 11.72
N VAL A 126 13.49 -4.25 12.46
CA VAL A 126 12.40 -5.10 13.02
C VAL A 126 11.56 -4.31 14.02
N SER A 127 12.15 -3.36 14.76
CA SER A 127 11.44 -2.52 15.73
C SER A 127 10.55 -1.44 15.10
N LEU A 128 10.67 -1.19 13.79
CA LEU A 128 9.75 -0.29 13.06
C LEU A 128 8.31 -0.81 13.03
N SER A 129 8.15 -2.13 13.09
CA SER A 129 6.83 -2.74 13.18
C SER A 129 6.26 -2.60 14.60
N PRO A 130 5.04 -2.03 14.78
CA PRO A 130 4.38 -1.97 16.08
C PRO A 130 4.05 -3.36 16.67
N GLY A 131 4.04 -4.40 15.86
CA GLY A 131 3.80 -5.77 16.30
C GLY A 131 2.35 -6.05 16.71
N TYR A 132 1.37 -5.30 16.17
CA TYR A 132 -0.04 -5.49 16.49
C TYR A 132 -0.55 -6.88 16.11
N THR A 133 -1.48 -7.36 16.93
CA THR A 133 -2.14 -8.65 16.79
C THR A 133 -3.64 -8.48 17.06
N GLN A 134 -4.44 -9.53 16.79
CA GLN A 134 -5.85 -9.53 17.15
C GLN A 134 -6.10 -9.36 18.67
N ARG A 135 -5.13 -9.77 19.49
CA ARG A 135 -5.21 -9.69 20.96
C ARG A 135 -4.71 -8.36 21.53
N SER A 136 -4.07 -7.51 20.71
CA SER A 136 -3.61 -6.20 21.13
C SER A 136 -4.82 -5.33 21.53
N PRO A 137 -4.79 -4.64 22.71
CA PRO A 137 -5.83 -3.69 23.09
C PRO A 137 -5.97 -2.61 22.01
N LEU A 138 -7.19 -2.35 21.56
CA LEU A 138 -7.45 -1.34 20.54
C LEU A 138 -7.67 0.02 21.24
N GLU A 139 -6.57 0.76 21.41
CA GLU A 139 -6.52 2.07 22.04
C GLU A 139 -5.69 3.00 21.17
N ALA A 140 -6.14 4.23 20.98
CA ALA A 140 -5.39 5.23 20.21
C ALA A 140 -4.20 5.75 21.03
N HIS A 141 -3.11 6.06 20.36
CA HIS A 141 -1.94 6.63 20.99
C HIS A 141 -2.26 8.06 21.49
N ALA A 142 -1.79 8.36 22.68
CA ALA A 142 -2.03 9.67 23.29
C ALA A 142 -1.43 10.80 22.43
N GLY A 143 -2.27 11.77 22.06
CA GLY A 143 -1.85 12.92 21.23
C GLY A 143 -1.65 12.61 19.74
N SER A 144 -2.04 11.43 19.26
CA SER A 144 -1.98 11.11 17.85
C SER A 144 -2.89 12.03 17.02
N PRO A 145 -2.39 12.63 15.94
CA PRO A 145 -3.23 13.42 15.02
C PRO A 145 -4.22 12.55 14.25
N TYR A 146 -4.05 11.24 14.28
CA TYR A 146 -4.88 10.24 13.59
C TYR A 146 -5.95 9.61 14.49
N ALA A 147 -6.03 10.04 15.76
CA ALA A 147 -7.05 9.59 16.70
C ALA A 147 -8.41 10.25 16.37
N SER A 148 -8.96 9.94 15.21
CA SER A 148 -10.24 10.43 14.69
C SER A 148 -11.04 9.30 14.05
N ALA A 149 -12.37 9.48 13.92
CA ALA A 149 -13.22 8.51 13.23
C ALA A 149 -12.91 8.48 11.74
N VAL A 150 -12.88 7.29 11.16
CA VAL A 150 -12.68 7.08 9.72
C VAL A 150 -13.75 7.79 8.90
N THR A 151 -13.32 8.59 7.94
CA THR A 151 -14.16 9.32 7.01
C THR A 151 -14.18 8.67 5.62
N LEU A 152 -15.08 9.13 4.74
CA LEU A 152 -15.06 8.75 3.32
C LEU A 152 -13.74 9.16 2.65
N ASP A 153 -13.17 10.30 3.04
CA ASP A 153 -11.92 10.79 2.51
C ASP A 153 -10.74 9.88 2.88
N ASP A 154 -10.67 9.44 4.15
CA ASP A 154 -9.66 8.46 4.61
C ASP A 154 -9.76 7.14 3.85
N LEU A 155 -10.98 6.62 3.66
CA LEU A 155 -11.19 5.39 2.89
C LEU A 155 -10.70 5.51 1.44
N ILE A 156 -10.90 6.65 0.81
CA ILE A 156 -10.46 6.91 -0.56
C ILE A 156 -8.94 7.06 -0.61
N GLN A 157 -8.34 7.76 0.34
CA GLN A 157 -6.88 7.89 0.44
C GLN A 157 -6.21 6.53 0.65
N MET A 158 -6.67 5.74 1.64
CA MET A 158 -6.21 4.37 1.84
C MET A 158 -6.33 3.55 0.56
N ASN A 159 -7.49 3.58 -0.09
CA ASN A 159 -7.72 2.80 -1.31
C ASN A 159 -6.74 3.15 -2.44
N ILE A 160 -6.44 4.43 -2.66
CA ILE A 160 -5.49 4.88 -3.69
C ILE A 160 -4.05 4.50 -3.31
N ALA A 161 -3.69 4.61 -2.04
CA ALA A 161 -2.39 4.17 -1.53
C ALA A 161 -2.17 2.68 -1.81
N GLU A 162 -3.14 1.82 -1.47
CA GLU A 162 -3.07 0.39 -1.71
C GLU A 162 -3.02 0.01 -3.19
N ILE A 163 -3.71 0.76 -4.05
CA ILE A 163 -3.59 0.59 -5.51
C ILE A 163 -2.16 0.88 -5.98
N ARG A 164 -1.53 1.94 -5.46
CA ARG A 164 -0.13 2.27 -5.76
C ARG A 164 0.80 1.17 -5.28
N THR A 165 0.63 0.70 -4.04
CA THR A 165 1.43 -0.37 -3.43
C THR A 165 1.29 -1.68 -4.21
N LEU A 166 0.08 -2.07 -4.59
CA LEU A 166 -0.15 -3.26 -5.43
C LEU A 166 0.62 -3.18 -6.76
N VAL A 167 0.59 -2.03 -7.44
CA VAL A 167 1.32 -1.84 -8.70
C VAL A 167 2.83 -1.90 -8.47
N HIS A 168 3.32 -1.29 -7.38
CA HIS A 168 4.74 -1.36 -7.02
C HIS A 168 5.20 -2.79 -6.75
N HIS A 169 4.43 -3.59 -6.03
CA HIS A 169 4.72 -5.02 -5.82
C HIS A 169 4.86 -5.77 -7.15
N ILE A 170 4.00 -5.51 -8.12
CA ILE A 170 4.08 -6.16 -9.45
C ILE A 170 5.38 -5.79 -10.17
N ILE A 171 5.80 -4.52 -10.10
CA ILE A 171 7.03 -4.02 -10.74
C ILE A 171 8.29 -4.50 -10.00
N GLN A 172 8.26 -4.47 -8.67
CA GLN A 172 9.40 -4.77 -7.79
C GLN A 172 9.75 -6.27 -7.79
N ARG A 173 8.74 -7.15 -7.83
CA ARG A 173 8.92 -8.59 -7.70
C ARG A 173 9.98 -9.18 -8.63
N PRO A 174 9.98 -8.96 -9.96
CA PRO A 174 11.01 -9.53 -10.84
C PRO A 174 12.41 -8.98 -10.55
N MET A 175 12.53 -7.73 -10.08
CA MET A 175 13.81 -7.13 -9.74
C MET A 175 14.43 -7.79 -8.50
N LEU A 176 13.65 -7.96 -7.44
CA LEU A 176 14.11 -8.64 -6.22
C LEU A 176 14.47 -10.10 -6.47
N LEU A 177 13.69 -10.81 -7.29
CA LEU A 177 14.00 -12.19 -7.68
C LEU A 177 15.31 -12.28 -8.48
N ALA A 178 15.64 -11.25 -9.28
CA ALA A 178 16.91 -11.21 -10.02
C ALA A 178 18.12 -11.06 -9.08
N TYR A 179 18.00 -10.27 -8.01
CA TYR A 179 19.05 -10.09 -7.00
C TYR A 179 19.18 -11.29 -6.06
N SER A 180 18.10 -12.03 -5.82
CA SER A 180 18.09 -13.12 -4.85
C SER A 180 18.83 -14.36 -5.37
N ALA A 181 19.58 -15.01 -4.47
CA ALA A 181 20.21 -16.31 -4.74
C ALA A 181 19.15 -17.38 -5.08
N PRO A 182 19.45 -18.31 -6.00
CA PRO A 182 18.47 -19.29 -6.52
C PRO A 182 17.70 -20.04 -5.43
N GLU A 183 18.37 -20.44 -4.36
CA GLU A 183 17.79 -21.21 -3.24
C GLU A 183 16.79 -20.36 -2.40
N ARG A 184 16.89 -19.03 -2.43
CA ARG A 184 16.03 -18.10 -1.69
C ARG A 184 14.83 -17.62 -2.51
N ARG A 185 14.90 -17.70 -3.83
CA ARG A 185 13.88 -17.15 -4.77
C ARG A 185 12.47 -17.65 -4.48
N ARG A 186 12.30 -18.94 -4.17
CA ARG A 186 10.98 -19.49 -3.87
C ARG A 186 10.37 -18.83 -2.63
N ARG A 187 11.14 -18.64 -1.57
CA ARG A 187 10.67 -18.00 -0.34
C ARG A 187 10.33 -16.54 -0.57
N LEU A 188 11.18 -15.83 -1.30
CA LEU A 188 10.95 -14.44 -1.69
C LEU A 188 9.69 -14.27 -2.53
N ALA A 189 9.49 -15.13 -3.54
CA ALA A 189 8.29 -15.13 -4.37
C ALA A 189 7.01 -15.33 -3.55
N LEU A 190 6.99 -16.31 -2.63
CA LEU A 190 5.85 -16.58 -1.75
C LEU A 190 5.54 -15.39 -0.82
N LEU A 191 6.57 -14.69 -0.36
CA LEU A 191 6.40 -13.50 0.47
C LEU A 191 5.70 -12.38 -0.33
N HIS A 192 6.20 -12.09 -1.53
CA HIS A 192 5.57 -11.14 -2.44
C HIS A 192 4.14 -11.51 -2.84
N ASP A 193 3.90 -12.78 -3.14
CA ASP A 193 2.57 -13.24 -3.53
C ASP A 193 1.55 -13.05 -2.37
N ARG A 194 1.98 -13.21 -1.12
CA ARG A 194 1.15 -12.92 0.07
C ARG A 194 0.85 -11.44 0.21
N LEU A 195 1.86 -10.56 0.06
CA LEU A 195 1.63 -9.13 0.09
C LEU A 195 0.60 -8.71 -0.96
N GLN A 196 0.72 -9.16 -2.21
CA GLN A 196 -0.25 -8.83 -3.25
C GLN A 196 -1.69 -9.28 -2.92
N VAL A 197 -1.86 -10.40 -2.24
CA VAL A 197 -3.18 -10.88 -1.79
C VAL A 197 -3.72 -9.98 -0.67
N ASP A 198 -2.86 -9.55 0.25
CA ASP A 198 -3.24 -8.66 1.34
C ASP A 198 -3.62 -7.27 0.78
N GLU A 199 -2.83 -6.69 -0.15
CA GLU A 199 -3.17 -5.44 -0.84
C GLU A 199 -4.52 -5.53 -1.57
N ALA A 200 -4.78 -6.64 -2.26
CA ALA A 200 -6.07 -6.84 -2.91
C ALA A 200 -7.24 -6.85 -1.90
N ARG A 201 -7.02 -7.36 -0.69
CA ARG A 201 -8.00 -7.33 0.40
C ARG A 201 -8.19 -5.92 0.95
N HIS A 202 -7.11 -5.15 1.14
CA HIS A 202 -7.15 -3.75 1.60
C HIS A 202 -7.90 -2.87 0.58
N ILE A 203 -7.59 -2.98 -0.69
CA ILE A 203 -8.36 -2.34 -1.76
C ILE A 203 -9.81 -2.80 -1.74
N GLY A 204 -10.05 -4.09 -1.47
CA GLY A 204 -11.36 -4.71 -1.52
C GLY A 204 -12.32 -4.23 -0.43
N TYR A 205 -11.86 -4.16 0.83
CA TYR A 205 -12.72 -3.69 1.90
C TYR A 205 -12.98 -2.18 1.82
N THR A 206 -11.96 -1.39 1.48
CA THR A 206 -12.13 0.07 1.30
C THR A 206 -13.06 0.36 0.13
N ALA A 207 -12.93 -0.35 -1.00
CA ALA A 207 -13.85 -0.25 -2.13
C ALA A 207 -15.30 -0.59 -1.74
N ALA A 208 -15.50 -1.58 -0.87
CA ALA A 208 -16.83 -1.96 -0.38
C ALA A 208 -17.45 -0.86 0.48
N LEU A 209 -16.69 -0.29 1.41
CA LEU A 209 -17.16 0.81 2.26
C LEU A 209 -17.45 2.08 1.42
N ILE A 210 -16.60 2.40 0.45
CA ILE A 210 -16.82 3.51 -0.50
C ILE A 210 -18.09 3.28 -1.31
N GLU A 211 -18.35 2.05 -1.77
CA GLU A 211 -19.59 1.68 -2.47
C GLU A 211 -20.83 1.90 -1.59
N GLU A 212 -20.77 1.53 -0.30
CA GLU A 212 -21.86 1.77 0.65
C GLU A 212 -22.16 3.27 0.84
N PHE A 213 -21.13 4.13 0.92
CA PHE A 213 -21.32 5.58 0.97
C PHE A 213 -22.04 6.08 -0.30
N ALA A 214 -21.66 5.59 -1.47
CA ALA A 214 -22.29 5.97 -2.73
C ALA A 214 -23.79 5.54 -2.76
N GLN A 215 -24.10 4.31 -2.33
CA GLN A 215 -25.46 3.78 -2.25
C GLN A 215 -26.34 4.56 -1.28
N ARG A 216 -25.78 5.15 -0.22
CA ARG A 216 -26.45 6.04 0.73
C ARG A 216 -26.61 7.48 0.22
N GLY A 217 -26.54 7.70 -1.10
CA GLY A 217 -26.75 9.01 -1.75
C GLY A 217 -25.51 9.90 -1.82
N LYS A 218 -24.31 9.37 -1.57
CA LYS A 218 -23.06 10.12 -1.64
C LYS A 218 -22.26 9.85 -2.95
N ALA A 219 -22.88 9.34 -4.00
CA ALA A 219 -22.20 8.94 -5.25
C ALA A 219 -21.39 10.08 -5.87
N ASP A 220 -21.93 11.32 -5.90
CA ASP A 220 -21.22 12.48 -6.44
C ASP A 220 -20.02 12.88 -5.57
N ALA A 221 -20.15 12.78 -4.25
CA ALA A 221 -19.03 13.02 -3.32
C ALA A 221 -17.92 11.98 -3.53
N VAL A 222 -18.26 10.70 -3.67
CA VAL A 222 -17.31 9.62 -3.99
C VAL A 222 -16.55 9.90 -5.28
N LYS A 223 -17.24 10.28 -6.36
CA LYS A 223 -16.61 10.60 -7.65
C LYS A 223 -15.66 11.79 -7.55
N ARG A 224 -16.10 12.86 -6.87
CA ARG A 224 -15.29 14.06 -6.70
C ARG A 224 -14.04 13.76 -5.86
N LEU A 225 -14.20 13.20 -4.67
CA LEU A 225 -13.07 12.89 -3.78
C LEU A 225 -12.10 11.91 -4.41
N MET A 226 -12.57 10.85 -5.07
CA MET A 226 -11.70 9.91 -5.78
C MET A 226 -10.85 10.61 -6.85
N GLN A 227 -11.42 11.59 -7.57
CA GLN A 227 -10.68 12.35 -8.58
C GLN A 227 -9.67 13.31 -7.93
N GLU A 228 -10.07 14.05 -6.89
CA GLU A 228 -9.23 14.98 -6.14
C GLU A 228 -8.03 14.24 -5.55
N ARG A 229 -8.27 13.17 -4.80
CA ARG A 229 -7.19 12.39 -4.16
C ARG A 229 -6.30 11.68 -5.16
N MET A 230 -6.83 11.18 -6.28
CA MET A 230 -6.00 10.64 -7.35
C MET A 230 -5.05 11.72 -7.92
N SER A 231 -5.52 12.96 -8.08
CA SER A 231 -4.68 14.09 -8.49
C SER A 231 -3.59 14.40 -7.47
N ASP A 232 -3.93 14.41 -6.17
CA ASP A 232 -2.97 14.69 -5.08
C ASP A 232 -1.87 13.62 -5.03
N PHE A 233 -2.23 12.33 -5.09
CA PHE A 233 -1.28 11.22 -5.15
C PHE A 233 -0.40 11.25 -6.41
N ASN A 234 -0.96 11.70 -7.54
CA ASN A 234 -0.18 11.87 -8.77
C ASN A 234 0.84 13.00 -8.64
N ALA A 235 0.48 14.11 -7.97
CA ALA A 235 1.39 15.22 -7.71
C ALA A 235 2.58 14.76 -6.85
N ILE A 236 2.31 14.06 -5.73
CA ILE A 236 3.34 13.48 -4.86
C ILE A 236 4.25 12.53 -5.66
N THR A 237 3.67 11.62 -6.45
CA THR A 237 4.45 10.66 -7.25
C THR A 237 5.31 11.35 -8.31
N ASN A 238 4.82 12.44 -8.92
CA ASN A 238 5.61 13.21 -9.89
C ASN A 238 6.70 14.04 -9.21
N GLU A 239 6.47 14.56 -8.02
CA GLU A 239 7.51 15.21 -7.22
C GLU A 239 8.61 14.23 -6.84
N ASP A 240 8.26 13.03 -6.39
CA ASP A 240 9.22 11.97 -6.09
C ASP A 240 10.08 11.63 -7.31
N LEU A 241 9.48 11.53 -8.49
CA LEU A 241 10.19 11.32 -9.76
C LEU A 241 11.12 12.50 -10.10
N GLY A 242 10.66 13.74 -9.88
CA GLY A 242 11.41 14.96 -10.19
C GLY A 242 12.51 15.30 -9.18
N ARG A 243 12.41 14.82 -7.93
CA ARG A 243 13.41 15.04 -6.88
C ARG A 243 14.55 14.02 -6.91
N GLY A 244 14.58 13.13 -7.88
CA GLY A 244 15.53 12.03 -7.87
C GLY A 244 15.27 11.02 -6.74
N ALA A 245 14.01 10.89 -6.29
CA ALA A 245 13.63 9.83 -5.33
C ALA A 245 14.00 8.43 -5.84
N PHE A 246 14.30 8.36 -7.13
CA PHE A 246 14.88 7.21 -7.81
C PHE A 246 16.38 7.34 -8.07
N GLU A 247 17.04 8.44 -7.63
CA GLU A 247 18.49 8.56 -7.70
C GLU A 247 19.14 7.98 -6.43
N PRO A 248 20.28 7.28 -6.54
CA PRO A 248 21.00 6.81 -5.36
C PRO A 248 21.46 8.02 -4.52
N LEU A 249 21.33 7.92 -3.21
CA LEU A 249 21.85 8.90 -2.25
C LEU A 249 23.37 8.89 -2.25
#